data_3919bc3c06a9bc5137475e1769713fa8
#
_entry.id   3919bc3c06a9bc5137475e1769713fa8
#
_cell.length_a   1.000
_cell.length_b   1.000
_cell.length_c   1.000
_cell.angle_alpha   90.00
_cell.angle_beta   90.00
_cell.angle_gamma   90.00
#
_symmetry.space_group_name_H-M   'P 1'
#
loop_
_entity.id
_entity.type
_entity.pdbx_description
1 polymer ?
#
loop_
_entity_poly.entity_id
_entity_poly.type
_entity_poly.pdbx_seq_one_letter_code
_entity_poly.pdbx_strand_id
1 'polypeptide(L)' 'MMTTRTVPVAQLHLGDLVLLTPAGPVRRVTLHRLQGTPPVVVLSYAGKPGHQSIPADCPLTVLMETQKAL' A
#
# COMPACT_ATOMS: atom_id res chain seq x y z
N MET A 1 -11.69 8.98 -12.66
CA MET A 1 -10.43 9.71 -12.48
C MET A 1 -9.69 9.16 -11.25
N MET A 2 -8.43 8.91 -11.41
CA MET A 2 -7.63 8.42 -10.30
C MET A 2 -6.82 9.54 -9.69
N THR A 3 -6.78 9.55 -8.37
CA THR A 3 -5.95 10.47 -7.63
C THR A 3 -4.98 9.66 -6.79
N THR A 4 -3.92 10.29 -6.37
CA THR A 4 -2.94 9.65 -5.50
C THR A 4 -2.81 10.44 -4.22
N ARG A 5 -2.42 9.75 -3.17
CA ARG A 5 -2.08 10.40 -1.91
C ARG A 5 -1.00 9.57 -1.23
N THR A 6 -0.22 10.24 -0.42
CA THR A 6 0.83 9.58 0.35
C THR A 6 0.31 9.33 1.76
N VAL A 7 0.41 8.09 2.21
CA VAL A 7 -0.01 7.71 3.55
C VAL A 7 1.06 6.84 4.18
N PRO A 8 1.15 6.84 5.52
CA PRO A 8 2.02 5.87 6.19
C PRO A 8 1.56 4.46 5.87
N VAL A 9 2.52 3.55 5.71
CA VAL A 9 2.19 2.17 5.32
C VAL A 9 1.27 1.51 6.34
N ALA A 10 1.33 1.93 7.61
CA ALA A 10 0.46 1.38 8.65
C ALA A 10 -1.02 1.67 8.40
N GLN A 11 -1.33 2.68 7.59
CA GLN A 11 -2.71 3.06 7.30
C GLN A 11 -3.28 2.40 6.06
N LEU A 12 -2.51 1.55 5.40
CA LEU A 12 -3.02 0.82 4.24
C LEU A 12 -3.99 -0.27 4.68
N HIS A 13 -4.84 -0.65 3.75
CA HIS A 13 -5.81 -1.73 3.96
C HIS A 13 -5.68 -2.74 2.84
N LEU A 14 -6.16 -3.95 3.10
CA LEU A 14 -6.22 -4.97 2.07
C LEU A 14 -7.05 -4.46 0.90
N GLY A 15 -6.54 -4.70 -0.30
CA GLY A 15 -7.22 -4.25 -1.51
C GLY A 15 -6.80 -2.88 -1.99
N ASP A 16 -6.06 -2.11 -1.20
CA ASP A 16 -5.57 -0.82 -1.64
C ASP A 16 -4.61 -1.00 -2.82
N LEU A 17 -4.63 -0.04 -3.72
CA LEU A 17 -3.71 -0.02 -4.85
C LEU A 17 -2.57 0.93 -4.51
N VAL A 18 -1.35 0.45 -4.65
CA VAL A 18 -0.17 1.23 -4.33
C VAL A 18 0.72 1.36 -5.55
N LEU A 19 1.43 2.46 -5.62
CA LEU A 19 2.41 2.73 -6.65
C LEU A 19 3.77 2.66 -5.99
N LEU A 20 4.52 1.59 -6.28
CA LEU A 20 5.79 1.35 -5.59
C LEU A 20 6.90 2.26 -6.08
N THR A 21 6.86 2.66 -7.34
CA THR A 21 7.78 3.64 -7.90
C THR A 21 6.99 4.59 -8.78
N PRO A 22 7.50 5.80 -9.02
CA PRO A 22 6.75 6.76 -9.83
C PRO A 22 6.38 6.27 -11.23
N ALA A 23 7.20 5.40 -11.81
CA ALA A 23 6.94 4.86 -13.13
C ALA A 23 6.56 3.40 -13.09
N GLY A 24 6.41 2.84 -11.90
CA GLY A 24 6.20 1.41 -11.76
C GLY A 24 4.76 1.01 -11.91
N PRO A 25 4.51 -0.30 -11.91
CA PRO A 25 3.16 -0.79 -11.98
C PRO A 25 2.41 -0.55 -10.68
N VAL A 26 1.10 -0.45 -10.81
CA VAL A 26 0.21 -0.40 -9.66
C VAL A 26 0.00 -1.83 -9.16
N ARG A 27 0.05 -2.00 -7.84
CA ARG A 27 -0.14 -3.33 -7.27
C ARG A 27 -1.17 -3.24 -6.15
N ARG A 28 -1.94 -4.32 -6.01
CA ARG A 28 -2.96 -4.42 -4.97
C ARG A 28 -2.37 -5.09 -3.74
N VAL A 29 -2.64 -4.53 -2.58
CA VAL A 29 -2.17 -5.08 -1.31
C VAL A 29 -2.99 -6.33 -0.99
N THR A 30 -2.32 -7.46 -0.84
CA THR A 30 -2.97 -8.74 -0.54
C THR A 30 -2.69 -9.23 0.87
N LEU A 31 -1.72 -8.64 1.56
CA LEU A 31 -1.43 -8.92 2.96
C LEU A 31 -0.98 -7.64 3.62
N HIS A 32 -1.48 -7.39 4.82
CA HIS A 32 -1.08 -6.23 5.61
C HIS A 32 -1.10 -6.63 7.07
N ARG A 33 0.06 -6.63 7.70
CA ARG A 33 0.19 -7.04 9.10
C ARG A 33 1.15 -6.11 9.81
N LEU A 34 0.68 -5.50 10.87
CA LEU A 34 1.51 -4.66 11.73
C LEU A 34 2.10 -5.51 12.84
N GLN A 35 3.41 -5.43 13.04
CA GLN A 35 4.05 -6.23 14.08
C GLN A 35 5.35 -5.61 14.54
N GLY A 36 5.75 -5.96 15.75
CA GLY A 36 7.06 -5.62 16.27
C GLY A 36 7.11 -4.31 17.03
N THR A 37 8.27 -4.10 17.66
CA THR A 37 8.60 -2.87 18.39
C THR A 37 10.05 -2.55 18.09
N PRO A 38 10.34 -1.47 17.33
CA PRO A 38 9.37 -0.56 16.71
C PRO A 38 8.54 -1.27 15.64
N PRO A 39 7.34 -0.78 15.37
CA PRO A 39 6.43 -1.51 14.48
C PRO A 39 6.88 -1.47 13.02
N VAL A 40 6.70 -2.60 12.36
CA VAL A 40 6.87 -2.70 10.92
C VAL A 40 5.61 -3.29 10.33
N VAL A 41 5.38 -3.04 9.06
CA VAL A 41 4.26 -3.62 8.33
C VAL A 41 4.80 -4.65 7.37
N VAL A 42 4.27 -5.86 7.45
CA VAL A 42 4.57 -6.90 6.49
C VAL A 42 3.52 -6.85 5.40
N LEU A 43 3.97 -6.66 4.17
CA LEU A 43 3.09 -6.49 3.03
C LEU A 43 3.36 -7.53 1.97
N SER A 44 2.31 -7.93 1.30
CA SER A 44 2.40 -8.67 0.05
C SER A 44 1.55 -7.98 -0.99
N TYR A 45 1.89 -8.18 -2.25
CA TYR A 45 1.20 -7.54 -3.37
C TYR A 45 0.80 -8.58 -4.39
N ALA A 46 -0.33 -8.35 -5.03
CA ALA A 46 -0.77 -9.21 -6.11
C ALA A 46 0.23 -9.15 -7.27
N GLY A 47 0.58 -10.31 -7.80
CA GLY A 47 1.50 -10.41 -8.93
C GLY A 47 2.97 -10.28 -8.56
N LYS A 48 3.28 -10.15 -7.28
CA LYS A 48 4.65 -10.08 -6.83
C LYS A 48 4.85 -11.10 -5.70
N PRO A 49 5.73 -12.09 -5.87
CA PRO A 49 5.92 -13.09 -4.82
C PRO A 49 6.68 -12.52 -3.64
N GLY A 50 6.47 -13.14 -2.48
CA GLY A 50 7.20 -12.79 -1.27
C GLY A 50 6.53 -11.69 -0.48
N HIS A 51 7.19 -11.33 0.60
CA HIS A 51 6.72 -10.29 1.52
C HIS A 51 7.77 -9.20 1.63
N GLN A 52 7.32 -8.02 2.02
CA GLN A 52 8.20 -6.91 2.36
C GLN A 52 7.90 -6.47 3.77
N SER A 53 8.95 -6.12 4.52
CA SER A 53 8.79 -5.52 5.85
C SER A 53 9.21 -4.07 5.75
N ILE A 54 8.30 -3.17 6.08
CA ILE A 54 8.50 -1.73 5.91
C ILE A 54 8.17 -1.07 7.24
N PRO A 55 8.98 -0.10 7.70
CA PRO A 55 8.63 0.63 8.92
C PRO A 55 7.22 1.21 8.82
N ALA A 56 6.49 1.16 9.93
CA ALA A 56 5.07 1.49 9.93
C ALA A 56 4.79 2.92 9.48
N ASP A 57 5.74 3.82 9.70
CA ASP A 57 5.58 5.23 9.34
C ASP A 57 6.13 5.58 7.97
N CYS A 58 6.62 4.59 7.24
CA CYS A 58 7.17 4.83 5.90
C CYS A 58 6.05 5.25 4.95
N PRO A 59 6.21 6.37 4.23
CA PRO A 59 5.17 6.83 3.32
C PRO A 59 5.12 5.99 2.05
N LEU A 60 3.92 5.72 1.60
CA LEU A 60 3.69 5.05 0.32
C LEU A 60 2.63 5.82 -0.45
N THR A 61 2.73 5.76 -1.76
CA THR A 61 1.76 6.39 -2.64
C THR A 61 0.64 5.41 -2.92
N VAL A 62 -0.59 5.83 -2.61
CA VAL A 62 -1.79 5.02 -2.79
C VAL A 62 -2.62 5.65 -3.89
N LEU A 63 -3.13 4.82 -4.79
CA LEU A 63 -4.06 5.27 -5.80
C LEU A 63 -5.46 5.15 -5.26
N MET A 64 -6.19 6.24 -5.36
CA MET A 64 -7.58 6.28 -4.94
C MET A 64 -8.43 6.51 -6.16
N GLU A 65 -9.28 5.55 -6.47
CA GLU A 65 -10.22 5.69 -7.54
C GLU A 65 -11.38 6.51 -7.05
N THR A 66 -11.64 7.61 -7.73
CA THR A 66 -12.78 8.45 -7.36
C THR A 66 -14.04 7.74 -7.77
N GLN A 67 -14.79 7.32 -6.79
CA GLN A 67 -16.08 6.71 -7.02
C GLN A 67 -17.07 7.80 -7.34
N LYS A 68 -17.77 7.61 -8.42
CA LYS A 68 -18.87 8.50 -8.67
C LYS A 68 -20.03 8.12 -7.80
N ALA A 69 -20.48 9.06 -7.02
CA ALA A 69 -21.71 8.87 -6.29
C ALA A 69 -22.86 8.81 -7.28
N LEU A 70 -23.67 7.84 -7.12
CA LEU A 70 -24.80 7.68 -8.01
C LEU A 70 -26.07 8.23 -7.41
#